data_dee0a92d701214f2d016182b6010c857
#
_entry.id   dee0a92d701214f2d016182b6010c857
#
_cell.length_a   1.000
_cell.length_b   1.000
_cell.length_c   1.000
_cell.angle_alpha   90.00
_cell.angle_beta   90.00
_cell.angle_gamma   90.00
#
_symmetry.space_group_name_H-M   'P 1'
#
loop_
_entity.id
_entity.type
_entity.pdbx_description
1 polymer ?
#
loop_
_entity_poly.entity_id
_entity_poly.type
_entity_poly.pdbx_seq_one_letter_code
_entity_poly.pdbx_strand_id
1 'polypeptide(L)'
;IRDGHLVSGVDMSTWEDLGVDYFKDRNSVYFEGTKIEQADPGTFQILAEGYSKDKAHVFYRNEKLNGANPALFRFDFGRGVGTDGKLRFKNGKLID
;
A
#
# COMPACT_ATOMS: atom_id res chain seq x y z
N ILE A 1 10.13 15.07 5.78
CA ILE A 1 8.79 15.17 6.35
C ILE A 1 8.12 16.38 5.76
N ARG A 2 6.98 16.19 5.20
CA ARG A 2 6.29 17.31 4.59
C ARG A 2 5.76 18.27 5.64
N ASP A 3 5.89 19.56 5.37
CA ASP A 3 5.39 20.64 6.21
C ASP A 3 5.96 20.61 7.62
N GLY A 4 7.02 19.88 7.85
CA GLY A 4 7.60 19.78 9.17
C GLY A 4 6.75 19.05 10.19
N HIS A 5 5.68 18.40 9.75
CA HIS A 5 4.80 17.64 10.63
C HIS A 5 5.21 16.18 10.66
N LEU A 6 5.09 15.58 11.82
CA LEU A 6 5.34 14.17 12.02
C LEU A 6 4.02 13.45 12.24
N VAL A 7 3.90 12.28 11.63
CA VAL A 7 2.76 11.40 11.93
C VAL A 7 2.95 10.88 13.35
N SER A 8 1.89 10.90 14.13
CA SER A 8 1.94 10.45 15.51
C SER A 8 2.33 8.97 15.56
N GLY A 9 3.27 8.64 16.45
CA GLY A 9 3.71 7.27 16.62
C GLY A 9 4.79 6.80 15.67
N VAL A 10 5.30 7.69 14.82
CA VAL A 10 6.35 7.34 13.87
C VAL A 10 7.68 7.12 14.61
N ASP A 11 8.38 6.06 14.22
CA ASP A 11 9.73 5.78 14.70
C ASP A 11 10.72 6.42 13.75
N MET A 12 11.23 7.59 14.13
CA MET A 12 12.13 8.34 13.26
C MET A 12 13.45 7.67 13.02
N SER A 13 13.87 6.76 13.90
CA SER A 13 15.15 6.07 13.72
C SER A 13 15.11 5.05 12.59
N THR A 14 13.91 4.63 12.20
CA THR A 14 13.73 3.65 11.12
C THR A 14 12.90 4.19 9.96
N TRP A 15 12.60 5.49 9.98
CA TRP A 15 11.81 6.14 8.93
C TRP A 15 12.49 6.00 7.58
N GLU A 16 11.74 5.58 6.58
CA GLU A 16 12.27 5.36 5.25
C GLU A 16 11.29 5.87 4.20
N ASP A 17 11.79 6.63 3.24
CA ASP A 17 10.98 7.15 2.12
C ASP A 17 10.98 6.10 1.02
N LEU A 18 9.80 5.56 0.71
CA LEU A 18 9.65 4.54 -0.32
C LEU A 18 9.36 5.13 -1.71
N GLY A 19 9.21 6.45 -1.80
CA GLY A 19 8.82 7.09 -3.05
C GLY A 19 7.31 7.16 -3.22
N VAL A 20 6.85 7.90 -4.21
CA VAL A 20 5.44 8.11 -4.57
C VAL A 20 4.54 8.34 -3.35
N ASP A 21 5.05 9.13 -2.39
CA ASP A 21 4.33 9.50 -1.17
C ASP A 21 4.13 8.38 -0.17
N TYR A 22 4.87 7.27 -0.31
CA TYR A 22 4.87 6.20 0.68
C TYR A 22 6.08 6.31 1.60
N PHE A 23 5.85 6.07 2.88
CA PHE A 23 6.90 6.05 3.89
C PHE A 23 6.65 4.89 4.82
N LYS A 24 7.71 4.42 5.48
CA LYS A 24 7.54 3.40 6.50
C LYS A 24 8.54 3.60 7.62
N ASP A 25 8.21 3.06 8.78
CA ASP A 25 9.15 2.85 9.86
C ASP A 25 9.11 1.36 10.19
N ARG A 26 9.72 0.95 11.29
CA ARG A 26 9.73 -0.48 11.62
C ARG A 26 8.38 -1.01 12.05
N ASN A 27 7.44 -0.15 12.39
CA ASN A 27 6.14 -0.54 12.92
C ASN A 27 5.00 -0.41 11.93
N SER A 28 5.09 0.50 10.98
CA SER A 28 3.94 0.86 10.15
C SER A 28 4.36 1.40 8.80
N VAL A 29 3.38 1.47 7.90
CA VAL A 29 3.54 2.09 6.58
C VAL A 29 2.55 3.23 6.49
N TYR A 30 2.94 4.30 5.79
CA TYR A 30 2.15 5.53 5.69
C TYR A 30 2.04 5.95 4.23
N PHE A 31 0.89 6.46 3.84
CA PHE A 31 0.68 7.04 2.53
C PHE A 31 0.17 8.47 2.71
N GLU A 32 0.91 9.43 2.15
CA GLU A 32 0.59 10.86 2.26
C GLU A 32 0.36 11.30 3.71
N GLY A 33 1.16 10.75 4.62
CA GLY A 33 1.07 11.10 6.02
C GLY A 33 0.01 10.37 6.82
N THR A 34 -0.75 9.49 6.18
CA THR A 34 -1.80 8.72 6.84
C THR A 34 -1.37 7.27 6.96
N LYS A 35 -1.50 6.70 8.15
CA LYS A 35 -1.11 5.32 8.39
C LYS A 35 -2.00 4.37 7.59
N ILE A 36 -1.36 3.39 6.95
CA ILE A 36 -2.09 2.30 6.28
C ILE A 36 -2.31 1.23 7.32
N GLU A 37 -3.56 1.07 7.75
CA GLU A 37 -3.88 0.12 8.81
C GLU A 37 -3.54 -1.30 8.39
N GLN A 38 -2.91 -2.03 9.30
CA GLN A 38 -2.55 -3.44 9.14
C GLN A 38 -1.46 -3.71 8.11
N ALA A 39 -0.84 -2.69 7.53
CA ALA A 39 0.28 -2.90 6.61
C ALA A 39 1.52 -3.34 7.39
N ASP A 40 2.20 -4.36 6.86
CA ASP A 40 3.42 -4.90 7.45
C ASP A 40 4.63 -4.26 6.77
N PRO A 41 5.37 -3.39 7.45
CA PRO A 41 6.49 -2.71 6.81
C PRO A 41 7.60 -3.66 6.36
N GLY A 42 7.72 -4.82 6.99
CA GLY A 42 8.75 -5.79 6.64
C GLY A 42 8.54 -6.44 5.28
N THR A 43 7.31 -6.52 4.80
CA THR A 43 6.99 -7.18 3.53
C THR A 43 6.27 -6.27 2.55
N PHE A 44 6.09 -5.00 2.89
CA PHE A 44 5.35 -4.05 2.06
C PHE A 44 6.02 -3.82 0.72
N GLN A 45 5.25 -3.89 -0.35
CA GLN A 45 5.70 -3.64 -1.72
C GLN A 45 4.76 -2.67 -2.40
N ILE A 46 5.32 -1.70 -3.10
CA ILE A 46 4.54 -0.78 -3.93
C ILE A 46 4.46 -1.39 -5.32
N LEU A 47 3.25 -1.50 -5.85
CA LEU A 47 3.04 -2.06 -7.19
C LEU A 47 2.99 -0.97 -8.25
N ALA A 48 1.84 -0.35 -8.45
CA ALA A 48 1.67 0.71 -9.42
C ALA A 48 0.32 1.36 -9.23
N GLU A 49 0.16 2.59 -9.68
CA GLU A 49 -1.14 3.28 -9.74
C GLU A 49 -1.88 3.30 -8.41
N GLY A 50 -1.14 3.37 -7.31
CA GLY A 50 -1.73 3.41 -5.97
C GLY A 50 -1.92 2.06 -5.32
N TYR A 51 -1.62 0.96 -6.02
CA TYR A 51 -1.72 -0.38 -5.46
C TYR A 51 -0.44 -0.78 -4.76
N SER A 52 -0.60 -1.46 -3.65
CA SER A 52 0.51 -1.98 -2.87
C SER A 52 0.05 -3.23 -2.14
N LYS A 53 0.98 -3.96 -1.56
CA LYS A 53 0.64 -5.18 -0.84
C LYS A 53 1.71 -5.51 0.18
N ASP A 54 1.35 -6.35 1.14
CA ASP A 54 2.31 -7.00 2.03
C ASP A 54 2.03 -8.51 2.00
N LYS A 55 2.58 -9.24 2.95
CA LYS A 55 2.42 -10.70 2.95
C LYS A 55 0.98 -11.14 3.22
N ALA A 56 0.17 -10.28 3.81
CA ALA A 56 -1.16 -10.67 4.28
C ALA A 56 -2.30 -9.94 3.59
N HIS A 57 -2.04 -8.76 3.02
CA HIS A 57 -3.10 -7.90 2.51
C HIS A 57 -2.70 -7.18 1.24
N VAL A 58 -3.71 -6.71 0.49
CA VAL A 58 -3.53 -5.83 -0.66
C VAL A 58 -4.17 -4.51 -0.32
N PHE A 59 -3.56 -3.41 -0.77
CA PHE A 59 -4.03 -2.06 -0.47
C PHE A 59 -4.14 -1.22 -1.73
N TYR A 60 -5.08 -0.30 -1.70
CA TYR A 60 -5.14 0.79 -2.67
C TYR A 60 -5.02 2.09 -1.90
N ARG A 61 -3.92 2.80 -2.11
CA ARG A 61 -3.56 3.96 -1.32
C ARG A 61 -3.49 3.56 0.15
N ASN A 62 -4.32 4.13 1.03
CA ASN A 62 -4.32 3.75 2.43
C ASN A 62 -5.51 2.88 2.83
N GLU A 63 -6.20 2.28 1.86
CA GLU A 63 -7.33 1.41 2.12
C GLU A 63 -6.99 -0.05 1.84
N LYS A 64 -7.48 -0.94 2.68
CA LYS A 64 -7.29 -2.36 2.48
C LYS A 64 -8.32 -2.90 1.50
N LEU A 65 -7.88 -3.68 0.52
CA LEU A 65 -8.77 -4.33 -0.44
C LEU A 65 -9.14 -5.71 0.08
N ASN A 66 -10.35 -5.84 0.58
CA ASN A 66 -10.81 -7.10 1.16
C ASN A 66 -11.01 -8.16 0.08
N GLY A 67 -10.56 -9.37 0.38
CA GLY A 67 -10.76 -10.49 -0.53
C GLY A 67 -9.68 -10.69 -1.58
N ALA A 68 -8.82 -9.70 -1.80
CA ALA A 68 -7.73 -9.84 -2.75
C ALA A 68 -6.62 -10.71 -2.16
N ASN A 69 -6.04 -11.58 -2.98
CA ASN A 69 -4.99 -12.49 -2.55
C ASN A 69 -3.62 -11.83 -2.76
N PRO A 70 -2.91 -11.45 -1.69
CA PRO A 70 -1.64 -10.75 -1.85
C PRO A 70 -0.56 -11.58 -2.53
N ALA A 71 -0.59 -12.89 -2.37
CA ALA A 71 0.42 -13.74 -2.98
C ALA A 71 0.35 -13.71 -4.50
N LEU A 72 -0.82 -13.43 -5.07
CA LEU A 72 -1.05 -13.44 -6.51
C LEU A 72 -1.36 -12.06 -7.08
N PHE A 73 -1.48 -11.06 -6.24
CA PHE A 73 -1.92 -9.73 -6.69
C PHE A 73 -0.82 -9.03 -7.50
N ARG A 74 -1.24 -8.43 -8.61
CA ARG A 74 -0.34 -7.66 -9.46
C ARG A 74 -1.12 -6.56 -10.16
N PHE A 75 -0.41 -5.59 -10.72
CA PHE A 75 -1.04 -4.57 -11.54
C PHE A 75 -0.90 -4.96 -13.01
N ASP A 76 -2.02 -5.05 -13.71
CA ASP A 76 -2.04 -5.39 -15.14
C ASP A 76 -2.00 -4.10 -15.93
N PHE A 77 -0.82 -3.76 -16.44
CA PHE A 77 -0.63 -2.53 -17.21
C PHE A 77 -1.42 -2.52 -18.52
N GLY A 78 -1.62 -3.68 -19.11
CA GLY A 78 -2.37 -3.75 -20.36
C GLY A 78 -3.83 -3.41 -20.19
N ARG A 79 -4.39 -3.67 -19.03
CA ARG A 79 -5.80 -3.42 -18.74
C ARG A 79 -6.02 -2.26 -17.79
N GLY A 80 -4.98 -1.81 -17.12
CA GLY A 80 -5.09 -0.73 -16.15
C GLY A 80 -5.80 -1.14 -14.87
N VAL A 81 -5.69 -2.40 -14.47
CA VAL A 81 -6.37 -2.91 -13.28
C VAL A 81 -5.43 -3.66 -12.38
N GLY A 82 -5.73 -3.68 -11.08
CA GLY A 82 -5.07 -4.57 -10.15
C GLY A 82 -5.85 -5.86 -10.06
N THR A 83 -5.16 -7.00 -10.02
CA THR A 83 -5.83 -8.29 -10.03
C THR A 83 -5.01 -9.36 -9.34
N ASP A 84 -5.69 -10.31 -8.72
CA ASP A 84 -5.07 -11.51 -8.18
C ASP A 84 -5.36 -12.74 -9.05
N GLY A 85 -5.97 -12.52 -10.22
CA GLY A 85 -6.35 -13.59 -11.12
C GLY A 85 -7.82 -13.96 -11.03
N LYS A 86 -8.47 -13.63 -9.92
CA LYS A 86 -9.91 -13.88 -9.73
C LYS A 86 -10.69 -12.59 -9.68
N LEU A 87 -10.17 -11.63 -8.92
CA LEU A 87 -10.82 -10.34 -8.73
C LEU A 87 -10.07 -9.29 -9.50
N ARG A 88 -10.79 -8.30 -9.99
CA ARG A 88 -10.19 -7.16 -10.65
C ARG A 88 -10.65 -5.87 -9.98
N PHE A 89 -9.70 -4.97 -9.84
CA PHE A 89 -9.96 -3.69 -9.18
C PHE A 89 -9.52 -2.57 -10.08
N LYS A 90 -10.35 -1.56 -10.22
CA LYS A 90 -9.99 -0.35 -10.94
C LYS A 90 -10.17 0.83 -10.01
N ASN A 91 -9.11 1.64 -9.87
CA ASN A 91 -9.10 2.77 -8.93
C ASN A 91 -9.49 2.32 -7.53
N GLY A 92 -9.05 1.13 -7.14
CA GLY A 92 -9.32 0.60 -5.81
C GLY A 92 -10.70 0.00 -5.62
N LYS A 93 -11.50 -0.08 -6.67
CA LYS A 93 -12.86 -0.60 -6.57
C LYS A 93 -12.99 -1.91 -7.33
N LEU A 94 -13.64 -2.86 -6.71
CA LEU A 94 -13.90 -4.16 -7.34
C LEU A 94 -14.81 -3.98 -8.54
N ILE A 95 -14.39 -4.49 -9.69
CA ILE A 95 -15.15 -4.37 -10.93
C ILE A 95 -15.61 -5.71 -11.47
N ASP A 96 -15.18 -6.80 -10.82
CA ASP A 96 -15.49 -8.11 -11.37
C ASP A 96 -15.47 -9.17 -10.26
#